data_b9425b28db5598dd1d9aeeafee0f129b
#
_entry.id   b9425b28db5598dd1d9aeeafee0f129b
#
_cell.length_a   1.000
_cell.length_b   1.000
_cell.length_c   1.000
_cell.angle_alpha   90.00
_cell.angle_beta   90.00
_cell.angle_gamma   90.00
#
_symmetry.space_group_name_H-M   'P 1'
#
loop_
_entity.id
_entity.type
_entity.pdbx_description
1 polymer ?
#
loop_
_entity_poly.entity_id
_entity_poly.type
_entity_poly.pdbx_seq_one_letter_code
_entity_poly.pdbx_strand_id
1 'polypeptide(L)'
;MVEILGKSRTAVLPLAVVGLVLSLFPIVYLHVASVGELSPISHTISDYIFVDNGSGLLAVTALSLAAASVGLLVALVRSGLPRRGPVAVLIGLWAAGLTVATVFPTDPSGAPTSFSGAVHRYAGAVMFASLPLAGWLISRTFIASTTVRRFSVAAGVTSLAFMVSHVAVVYPGSGAVVLGLFERILFALLYCLLFAVASAVLRREVSS
;
A
#
# COMPACT_ATOMS: atom_id res chain seq x y z
N MET A 1 7.57 35.70 -10.75
CA MET A 1 6.85 35.00 -9.66
C MET A 1 5.87 33.95 -10.18
N VAL A 2 5.19 34.18 -11.29
CA VAL A 2 4.23 33.19 -11.92
C VAL A 2 4.97 31.98 -12.50
N GLU A 3 6.15 32.13 -13.05
CA GLU A 3 6.93 31.04 -13.68
C GLU A 3 7.51 30.03 -12.69
N ILE A 4 7.83 30.46 -11.45
CA ILE A 4 8.30 29.58 -10.38
C ILE A 4 7.16 28.68 -9.86
N LEU A 5 5.93 29.20 -9.83
CA LEU A 5 4.74 28.44 -9.43
C LEU A 5 4.32 27.39 -10.49
N GLY A 6 4.58 27.67 -11.77
CA GLY A 6 4.35 26.73 -12.88
C GLY A 6 5.28 25.51 -12.80
N LYS A 7 6.57 25.71 -12.57
CA LYS A 7 7.57 24.62 -12.42
C LYS A 7 7.32 23.73 -11.20
N SER A 8 6.79 24.28 -10.11
CA SER A 8 6.42 23.51 -8.91
C SER A 8 5.20 22.58 -9.13
N ARG A 9 4.32 22.90 -10.07
CA ARG A 9 3.14 22.07 -10.38
C ARG A 9 3.52 20.75 -11.07
N THR A 10 4.54 20.76 -11.92
CA THR A 10 4.97 19.61 -12.73
C THR A 10 5.83 18.60 -11.98
N ALA A 11 6.41 18.94 -10.83
CA ALA A 11 7.37 18.08 -10.14
C ALA A 11 6.76 17.04 -9.18
N VAL A 12 5.53 17.25 -8.67
CA VAL A 12 4.97 16.41 -7.60
C VAL A 12 4.61 15.00 -8.07
N LEU A 13 3.98 14.89 -9.24
CA LEU A 13 3.62 13.57 -9.79
C LEU A 13 4.86 12.73 -10.15
N PRO A 14 5.87 13.24 -10.87
CA PRO A 14 7.13 12.53 -11.08
C PRO A 14 7.82 12.10 -9.79
N LEU A 15 7.87 12.96 -8.77
CA LEU A 15 8.46 12.62 -7.48
C LEU A 15 7.68 11.52 -6.76
N ALA A 16 6.36 11.54 -6.82
CA ALA A 16 5.54 10.46 -6.28
C ALA A 16 5.82 9.13 -7.00
N VAL A 17 5.92 9.14 -8.32
CA VAL A 17 6.24 7.93 -9.12
C VAL A 17 7.65 7.43 -8.80
N VAL A 18 8.64 8.30 -8.68
CA VAL A 18 10.00 7.92 -8.26
C VAL A 18 9.97 7.30 -6.86
N GLY A 19 9.23 7.88 -5.92
CA GLY A 19 9.06 7.33 -4.58
C GLY A 19 8.41 5.94 -4.59
N LEU A 20 7.39 5.72 -5.43
CA LEU A 20 6.79 4.39 -5.62
C LEU A 20 7.81 3.37 -6.15
N VAL A 21 8.59 3.75 -7.16
CA VAL A 21 9.64 2.87 -7.71
C VAL A 21 10.71 2.58 -6.65
N LEU A 22 11.20 3.60 -5.96
CA LEU A 22 12.23 3.42 -4.93
C LEU A 22 11.77 2.56 -3.76
N SER A 23 10.50 2.63 -3.38
CA SER A 23 9.94 1.79 -2.32
C SER A 23 9.89 0.29 -2.68
N LEU A 24 10.00 -0.08 -3.96
CA LEU A 24 10.05 -1.48 -4.39
C LEU A 24 11.42 -2.14 -4.13
N PHE A 25 12.52 -1.39 -4.15
CA PHE A 25 13.86 -1.98 -4.05
C PHE A 25 14.10 -2.72 -2.73
N PRO A 26 13.83 -2.13 -1.54
CA PRO A 26 14.07 -2.83 -0.29
C PRO A 26 13.17 -4.06 -0.13
N ILE A 27 11.91 -4.01 -0.60
CA ILE A 27 11.00 -5.15 -0.47
C ILE A 27 11.39 -6.30 -1.41
N VAL A 28 11.83 -5.98 -2.64
CA VAL A 28 12.34 -7.00 -3.58
C VAL A 28 13.63 -7.60 -3.04
N TYR A 29 14.53 -6.77 -2.50
CA TYR A 29 15.76 -7.26 -1.85
C TYR A 29 15.44 -8.20 -0.70
N LEU A 30 14.56 -7.83 0.22
CA LEU A 30 14.15 -8.68 1.34
C LEU A 30 13.53 -9.98 0.86
N HIS A 31 12.72 -9.95 -0.19
CA HIS A 31 12.13 -11.16 -0.76
C HIS A 31 13.19 -12.14 -1.29
N VAL A 32 14.24 -11.63 -1.94
CA VAL A 32 15.33 -12.45 -2.46
C VAL A 32 16.27 -12.90 -1.34
N ALA A 33 16.63 -11.99 -0.43
CA ALA A 33 17.57 -12.28 0.66
C ALA A 33 17.04 -13.30 1.68
N SER A 34 15.71 -13.32 1.90
CA SER A 34 15.08 -14.26 2.85
C SER A 34 14.71 -15.63 2.24
N VAL A 35 15.13 -15.91 1.00
CA VAL A 35 14.92 -17.24 0.38
C VAL A 35 15.61 -18.31 1.20
N GLY A 36 14.86 -19.30 1.64
CA GLY A 36 15.34 -20.38 2.51
C GLY A 36 15.13 -20.15 4.02
N GLU A 37 14.88 -18.90 4.45
CA GLU A 37 14.56 -18.57 5.85
C GLU A 37 13.04 -18.42 6.05
N LEU A 38 12.37 -17.71 5.15
CA LEU A 38 10.94 -17.47 5.21
C LEU A 38 10.24 -18.03 3.97
N SER A 39 9.21 -18.84 4.18
CA SER A 39 8.35 -19.33 3.08
C SER A 39 7.49 -18.19 2.53
N PRO A 40 7.58 -17.85 1.24
CA PRO A 40 6.77 -16.79 0.65
C PRO A 40 5.27 -17.13 0.60
N ILE A 41 4.90 -18.39 0.81
CA ILE A 41 3.51 -18.85 0.81
C ILE A 41 2.87 -18.61 2.18
N SER A 42 3.57 -18.99 3.25
CA SER A 42 3.01 -18.96 4.62
C SER A 42 3.39 -17.71 5.42
N HIS A 43 4.63 -17.20 5.27
CA HIS A 43 5.07 -16.02 6.00
C HIS A 43 4.65 -14.73 5.28
N THR A 44 4.19 -13.77 6.05
CA THR A 44 3.77 -12.47 5.56
C THR A 44 4.97 -11.58 5.18
N ILE A 45 4.71 -10.49 4.48
CA ILE A 45 5.73 -9.45 4.20
C ILE A 45 6.17 -8.80 5.52
N SER A 46 5.26 -8.66 6.48
CA SER A 46 5.61 -8.12 7.80
C SER A 46 6.55 -9.00 8.59
N ASP A 47 6.64 -10.31 8.30
CA ASP A 47 7.59 -11.22 8.95
C ASP A 47 9.06 -10.96 8.55
N TYR A 48 9.30 -10.18 7.50
CA TYR A 48 10.67 -9.75 7.15
C TYR A 48 11.36 -8.95 8.25
N ILE A 49 10.64 -8.40 9.23
CA ILE A 49 11.28 -7.75 10.38
C ILE A 49 12.17 -8.71 11.19
N PHE A 50 11.99 -10.01 11.06
CA PHE A 50 12.74 -11.04 11.79
C PHE A 50 13.99 -11.52 11.07
N VAL A 51 14.25 -11.08 9.83
CA VAL A 51 15.51 -11.34 9.12
C VAL A 51 16.51 -10.21 9.33
N ASP A 52 17.78 -10.48 9.04
CA ASP A 52 18.87 -9.49 9.18
C ASP A 52 18.58 -8.20 8.41
N ASN A 53 18.69 -7.07 9.07
CA ASN A 53 18.35 -5.73 8.57
C ASN A 53 16.90 -5.55 8.10
N GLY A 54 16.05 -6.55 8.28
CA GLY A 54 14.69 -6.58 7.75
C GLY A 54 13.80 -5.48 8.27
N SER A 55 13.86 -5.17 9.57
CA SER A 55 13.05 -4.11 10.19
C SER A 55 13.34 -2.73 9.58
N GLY A 56 14.63 -2.39 9.39
CA GLY A 56 15.04 -1.12 8.79
C GLY A 56 14.61 -1.00 7.32
N LEU A 57 14.83 -2.04 6.52
CA LEU A 57 14.47 -2.08 5.10
C LEU A 57 12.96 -2.04 4.90
N LEU A 58 12.20 -2.76 5.74
CA LEU A 58 10.75 -2.74 5.68
C LEU A 58 10.19 -1.37 6.09
N ALA A 59 10.79 -0.72 7.10
CA ALA A 59 10.45 0.64 7.48
C ALA A 59 10.69 1.64 6.34
N VAL A 60 11.85 1.56 5.68
CA VAL A 60 12.15 2.38 4.49
C VAL A 60 11.10 2.16 3.39
N THR A 61 10.76 0.89 3.09
CA THR A 61 9.71 0.56 2.13
C THR A 61 8.38 1.23 2.50
N ALA A 62 7.88 0.98 3.71
CA ALA A 62 6.56 1.43 4.13
C ALA A 62 6.46 2.96 4.19
N LEU A 63 7.47 3.64 4.75
CA LEU A 63 7.49 5.10 4.86
C LEU A 63 7.67 5.79 3.50
N SER A 64 8.50 5.23 2.60
CA SER A 64 8.64 5.73 1.23
C SER A 64 7.33 5.57 0.44
N LEU A 65 6.66 4.42 0.59
CA LEU A 65 5.37 4.15 -0.04
C LEU A 65 4.27 5.08 0.50
N ALA A 66 4.26 5.33 1.81
CA ALA A 66 3.33 6.28 2.44
C ALA A 66 3.56 7.70 1.91
N ALA A 67 4.82 8.17 1.88
CA ALA A 67 5.18 9.49 1.37
C ALA A 67 4.83 9.64 -0.12
N ALA A 68 5.13 8.63 -0.95
CA ALA A 68 4.78 8.62 -2.37
C ALA A 68 3.26 8.66 -2.58
N SER A 69 2.49 7.95 -1.76
CA SER A 69 1.02 7.96 -1.82
C SER A 69 0.43 9.31 -1.42
N VAL A 70 1.02 10.00 -0.44
CA VAL A 70 0.66 11.38 -0.10
C VAL A 70 1.03 12.33 -1.25
N GLY A 71 2.19 12.15 -1.88
CA GLY A 71 2.56 12.90 -3.09
C GLY A 71 1.55 12.70 -4.22
N LEU A 72 1.09 11.48 -4.45
CA LEU A 72 0.06 11.17 -5.44
C LEU A 72 -1.29 11.83 -5.07
N LEU A 73 -1.67 11.83 -3.79
CA LEU A 73 -2.85 12.58 -3.32
C LEU A 73 -2.72 14.07 -3.61
N VAL A 74 -1.55 14.67 -3.37
CA VAL A 74 -1.30 16.09 -3.70
C VAL A 74 -1.45 16.34 -5.20
N ALA A 75 -0.94 15.45 -6.05
CA ALA A 75 -1.12 15.54 -7.49
C ALA A 75 -2.60 15.46 -7.89
N LEU A 76 -3.37 14.52 -7.34
CA LEU A 76 -4.81 14.39 -7.55
C LEU A 76 -5.56 15.67 -7.15
N VAL A 77 -5.23 16.25 -5.98
CA VAL A 77 -5.85 17.49 -5.50
C VAL A 77 -5.51 18.66 -6.43
N ARG A 78 -4.28 18.75 -6.92
CA ARG A 78 -3.88 19.78 -7.90
C ARG A 78 -4.57 19.62 -9.24
N SER A 79 -4.95 18.38 -9.61
CA SER A 79 -5.74 18.09 -10.82
C SER A 79 -7.25 18.27 -10.60
N GLY A 80 -7.69 18.76 -9.42
CA GLY A 80 -9.08 19.13 -9.13
C GLY A 80 -9.84 18.15 -8.22
N LEU A 81 -9.19 17.13 -7.62
CA LEU A 81 -9.83 16.31 -6.60
C LEU A 81 -10.12 17.15 -5.33
N PRO A 82 -11.31 17.06 -4.72
CA PRO A 82 -11.60 17.76 -3.47
C PRO A 82 -10.63 17.38 -2.33
N ARG A 83 -10.04 18.38 -1.69
CA ARG A 83 -9.08 18.18 -0.58
C ARG A 83 -9.71 17.50 0.64
N ARG A 84 -11.01 17.73 0.88
CA ARG A 84 -11.79 17.19 2.01
C ARG A 84 -12.89 16.28 1.48
N GLY A 85 -12.50 15.22 0.81
CA GLY A 85 -13.41 14.24 0.25
C GLY A 85 -13.06 12.82 0.69
N PRO A 86 -13.95 11.85 0.46
CA PRO A 86 -13.73 10.47 0.89
C PRO A 86 -12.44 9.86 0.32
N VAL A 87 -12.05 10.21 -0.91
CA VAL A 87 -10.80 9.75 -1.52
C VAL A 87 -9.58 10.23 -0.74
N ALA A 88 -9.57 11.52 -0.35
CA ALA A 88 -8.44 12.09 0.40
C ALA A 88 -8.32 11.43 1.79
N VAL A 89 -9.44 11.18 2.45
CA VAL A 89 -9.47 10.47 3.75
C VAL A 89 -8.94 9.03 3.58
N LEU A 90 -9.39 8.31 2.57
CA LEU A 90 -8.97 6.92 2.35
C LEU A 90 -7.48 6.79 2.00
N ILE A 91 -6.94 7.68 1.15
CA ILE A 91 -5.48 7.69 0.89
C ILE A 91 -4.71 8.10 2.15
N GLY A 92 -5.25 9.01 2.96
CA GLY A 92 -4.69 9.36 4.26
C GLY A 92 -4.67 8.19 5.23
N LEU A 93 -5.76 7.41 5.31
CA LEU A 93 -5.84 6.19 6.13
C LEU A 93 -4.86 5.11 5.65
N TRP A 94 -4.69 4.95 4.34
CA TRP A 94 -3.68 4.07 3.76
C TRP A 94 -2.26 4.47 4.21
N ALA A 95 -1.88 5.74 4.04
CA ALA A 95 -0.56 6.24 4.43
C ALA A 95 -0.33 6.19 5.95
N ALA A 96 -1.35 6.52 6.74
CA ALA A 96 -1.30 6.41 8.20
C ALA A 96 -1.17 4.95 8.64
N GLY A 97 -1.89 4.02 8.02
CA GLY A 97 -1.80 2.59 8.31
C GLY A 97 -0.40 2.03 8.07
N LEU A 98 0.23 2.38 6.94
CA LEU A 98 1.64 2.04 6.65
C LEU A 98 2.59 2.57 7.74
N THR A 99 2.40 3.83 8.16
CA THR A 99 3.24 4.47 9.19
C THR A 99 3.04 3.80 10.55
N VAL A 100 1.79 3.55 10.94
CA VAL A 100 1.46 2.90 12.22
C VAL A 100 2.00 1.46 12.24
N ALA A 101 1.84 0.70 11.15
CA ALA A 101 2.37 -0.65 11.04
C ALA A 101 3.91 -0.70 11.14
N THR A 102 4.60 0.39 10.75
CA THR A 102 6.06 0.52 10.89
C THR A 102 6.46 0.79 12.36
N VAL A 103 5.69 1.60 13.07
CA VAL A 103 5.96 1.95 14.49
C VAL A 103 5.62 0.80 15.44
N PHE A 104 4.59 0.02 15.12
CA PHE A 104 4.12 -1.11 15.90
C PHE A 104 4.42 -2.41 15.13
N PRO A 105 5.55 -3.09 15.41
CA PRO A 105 5.91 -4.32 14.71
C PRO A 105 4.92 -5.46 14.98
N THR A 106 4.86 -6.41 14.03
CA THR A 106 4.08 -7.64 14.19
C THR A 106 4.69 -8.58 15.21
N ASP A 107 3.90 -9.51 15.74
CA ASP A 107 4.38 -10.59 16.59
C ASP A 107 4.98 -11.72 15.74
N PRO A 108 5.96 -12.48 16.25
CA PRO A 108 6.44 -13.70 15.60
C PRO A 108 5.30 -14.72 15.41
N SER A 109 5.38 -15.51 14.35
CA SER A 109 4.41 -16.57 14.08
C SER A 109 4.29 -17.53 15.26
N GLY A 110 3.06 -17.80 15.72
CA GLY A 110 2.77 -18.68 16.86
C GLY A 110 2.93 -18.02 18.24
N ALA A 111 3.44 -16.78 18.33
CA ALA A 111 3.49 -16.06 19.59
C ALA A 111 2.11 -15.53 20.02
N PRO A 112 1.86 -15.34 21.33
CA PRO A 112 0.66 -14.66 21.80
C PRO A 112 0.57 -13.24 21.24
N THR A 113 -0.65 -12.78 20.98
CA THR A 113 -0.86 -11.42 20.47
C THR A 113 -0.48 -10.39 21.51
N SER A 114 0.55 -9.58 21.20
CA SER A 114 0.94 -8.40 21.97
C SER A 114 0.07 -7.19 21.62
N PHE A 115 0.17 -6.12 22.43
CA PHE A 115 -0.44 -4.83 22.09
C PHE A 115 0.09 -4.30 20.75
N SER A 116 1.42 -4.38 20.52
CA SER A 116 2.06 -3.97 19.26
C SER A 116 1.50 -4.76 18.07
N GLY A 117 1.49 -6.09 18.16
CA GLY A 117 0.96 -6.94 17.09
C GLY A 117 -0.53 -6.74 16.83
N ALA A 118 -1.32 -6.43 17.87
CA ALA A 118 -2.72 -6.06 17.69
C ALA A 118 -2.87 -4.76 16.90
N VAL A 119 -2.14 -3.69 17.29
CA VAL A 119 -2.14 -2.40 16.58
C VAL A 119 -1.68 -2.58 15.13
N HIS A 120 -0.61 -3.36 14.90
CA HIS A 120 -0.12 -3.68 13.55
C HIS A 120 -1.21 -4.30 12.67
N ARG A 121 -1.92 -5.31 13.18
CA ARG A 121 -3.00 -5.99 12.45
C ARG A 121 -4.17 -5.08 12.13
N TYR A 122 -4.60 -4.23 13.08
CA TYR A 122 -5.66 -3.25 12.81
C TYR A 122 -5.22 -2.19 11.81
N ALA A 123 -3.98 -1.70 11.89
CA ALA A 123 -3.42 -0.78 10.91
C ALA A 123 -3.38 -1.41 9.51
N GLY A 124 -2.96 -2.68 9.42
CA GLY A 124 -3.00 -3.49 8.20
C GLY A 124 -4.41 -3.61 7.63
N ALA A 125 -5.39 -3.95 8.46
CA ALA A 125 -6.79 -4.07 8.02
C ALA A 125 -7.32 -2.75 7.45
N VAL A 126 -7.06 -1.62 8.13
CA VAL A 126 -7.46 -0.29 7.67
C VAL A 126 -6.79 0.07 6.36
N MET A 127 -5.47 -0.08 6.24
CA MET A 127 -4.76 0.29 5.02
C MET A 127 -5.18 -0.57 3.82
N PHE A 128 -5.30 -1.89 3.98
CA PHE A 128 -5.67 -2.80 2.90
C PHE A 128 -7.12 -2.61 2.41
N ALA A 129 -8.02 -2.12 3.26
CA ALA A 129 -9.37 -1.74 2.85
C ALA A 129 -9.41 -0.36 2.18
N SER A 130 -8.60 0.58 2.67
CA SER A 130 -8.70 2.00 2.30
C SER A 130 -8.25 2.27 0.86
N LEU A 131 -7.10 1.75 0.42
CA LEU A 131 -6.56 2.07 -0.90
C LEU A 131 -7.41 1.49 -2.06
N PRO A 132 -7.90 0.23 -2.02
CA PRO A 132 -8.82 -0.27 -3.03
C PRO A 132 -10.10 0.55 -3.14
N LEU A 133 -10.67 0.95 -1.99
CA LEU A 133 -11.88 1.77 -1.96
C LEU A 133 -11.61 3.18 -2.51
N ALA A 134 -10.45 3.79 -2.20
CA ALA A 134 -10.03 5.07 -2.77
C ALA A 134 -9.93 4.99 -4.30
N GLY A 135 -9.26 3.97 -4.83
CA GLY A 135 -9.12 3.76 -6.27
C GLY A 135 -10.46 3.53 -6.96
N TRP A 136 -11.36 2.77 -6.35
CA TRP A 136 -12.72 2.57 -6.87
C TRP A 136 -13.48 3.90 -6.94
N LEU A 137 -13.44 4.71 -5.89
CA LEU A 137 -14.07 6.04 -5.87
C LEU A 137 -13.44 6.96 -6.93
N ILE A 138 -12.10 7.01 -7.04
CA ILE A 138 -11.42 7.80 -8.07
C ILE A 138 -11.96 7.42 -9.46
N SER A 139 -12.08 6.13 -9.73
CA SER A 139 -12.53 5.63 -11.04
C SER A 139 -14.01 5.94 -11.35
N ARG A 140 -14.82 6.17 -10.32
CA ARG A 140 -16.26 6.42 -10.44
C ARG A 140 -16.62 7.91 -10.45
N THR A 141 -15.84 8.73 -9.73
CA THR A 141 -16.25 10.12 -9.46
C THR A 141 -15.29 11.17 -10.01
N PHE A 142 -14.05 10.79 -10.38
CA PHE A 142 -13.03 11.78 -10.71
C PHE A 142 -12.32 11.52 -12.06
N ILE A 143 -11.81 10.32 -12.29
CA ILE A 143 -11.12 9.95 -13.53
C ILE A 143 -11.70 8.63 -14.05
N ALA A 144 -12.54 8.67 -15.08
CA ALA A 144 -13.09 7.46 -15.70
C ALA A 144 -11.95 6.60 -16.26
N SER A 145 -11.52 5.59 -15.51
CA SER A 145 -10.44 4.67 -15.89
C SER A 145 -10.82 3.23 -15.56
N THR A 146 -10.97 2.42 -16.61
CA THR A 146 -11.24 0.99 -16.47
C THR A 146 -10.09 0.26 -15.78
N THR A 147 -8.84 0.67 -16.05
CA THR A 147 -7.64 0.09 -15.43
C THR A 147 -7.62 0.32 -13.94
N VAL A 148 -7.82 1.56 -13.48
CA VAL A 148 -7.91 1.89 -12.04
C VAL A 148 -9.03 1.07 -11.40
N ARG A 149 -10.21 1.01 -12.02
CA ARG A 149 -11.34 0.24 -11.50
C ARG A 149 -11.04 -1.26 -11.37
N ARG A 150 -10.41 -1.86 -12.39
CA ARG A 150 -10.05 -3.30 -12.37
C ARG A 150 -9.07 -3.62 -11.26
N PHE A 151 -7.99 -2.84 -11.11
CA PHE A 151 -7.04 -3.03 -10.02
C PHE A 151 -7.67 -2.77 -8.64
N SER A 152 -8.56 -1.78 -8.51
CA SER A 152 -9.28 -1.53 -7.26
C SER A 152 -10.15 -2.71 -6.86
N VAL A 153 -10.92 -3.27 -7.79
CA VAL A 153 -11.78 -4.44 -7.51
C VAL A 153 -10.94 -5.66 -7.18
N ALA A 154 -9.90 -5.95 -7.98
CA ALA A 154 -9.00 -7.08 -7.73
C ALA A 154 -8.32 -6.95 -6.36
N ALA A 155 -7.76 -5.78 -6.03
CA ALA A 155 -7.14 -5.53 -4.74
C ALA A 155 -8.16 -5.64 -3.58
N GLY A 156 -9.39 -5.13 -3.76
CA GLY A 156 -10.45 -5.23 -2.75
C GLY A 156 -10.86 -6.68 -2.46
N VAL A 157 -11.03 -7.50 -3.51
CA VAL A 157 -11.32 -8.93 -3.36
C VAL A 157 -10.16 -9.67 -2.68
N THR A 158 -8.92 -9.39 -3.10
CA THR A 158 -7.73 -10.01 -2.50
C THR A 158 -7.54 -9.55 -1.05
N SER A 159 -7.83 -8.27 -0.73
CA SER A 159 -7.82 -7.76 0.64
C SER A 159 -8.81 -8.53 1.53
N LEU A 160 -10.03 -8.74 1.04
CA LEU A 160 -11.03 -9.52 1.78
C LEU A 160 -10.56 -10.97 1.98
N ALA A 161 -10.02 -11.62 0.94
CA ALA A 161 -9.49 -12.97 1.04
C ALA A 161 -8.33 -13.05 2.05
N PHE A 162 -7.40 -12.07 2.03
CA PHE A 162 -6.32 -11.96 3.00
C PHE A 162 -6.84 -11.80 4.42
N MET A 163 -7.82 -10.92 4.65
CA MET A 163 -8.43 -10.71 5.96
C MET A 163 -9.12 -11.97 6.49
N VAL A 164 -9.86 -12.69 5.63
CA VAL A 164 -10.49 -13.97 6.00
C VAL A 164 -9.44 -15.03 6.34
N SER A 165 -8.36 -15.12 5.54
CA SER A 165 -7.24 -16.04 5.80
C SER A 165 -6.53 -15.71 7.12
N HIS A 166 -6.43 -14.43 7.47
CA HIS A 166 -5.83 -13.99 8.73
C HIS A 166 -6.67 -14.40 9.95
N VAL A 167 -7.98 -14.30 9.86
CA VAL A 167 -8.89 -14.79 10.92
C VAL A 167 -8.75 -16.31 11.08
N ALA A 168 -8.64 -17.05 9.97
CA ALA A 168 -8.46 -18.49 10.00
C ALA A 168 -7.13 -18.93 10.67
N VAL A 169 -6.06 -18.13 10.60
CA VAL A 169 -4.78 -18.40 11.29
C VAL A 169 -4.87 -18.15 12.79
N VAL A 170 -5.67 -17.16 13.23
CA VAL A 170 -5.85 -16.83 14.65
C VAL A 170 -6.62 -17.95 15.39
N TYR A 171 -7.43 -18.72 14.69
CA TYR A 171 -8.13 -19.89 15.26
C TYR A 171 -7.34 -21.17 14.96
N PRO A 172 -6.70 -21.81 15.97
CA PRO A 172 -5.88 -23.00 15.78
C PRO A 172 -6.66 -24.14 15.09
N GLY A 173 -6.03 -24.75 14.08
CA GLY A 173 -6.58 -25.90 13.34
C GLY A 173 -7.18 -25.59 11.97
N SER A 174 -7.24 -24.34 11.54
CA SER A 174 -7.82 -23.96 10.24
C SER A 174 -6.89 -24.09 9.03
N GLY A 175 -5.60 -24.40 9.21
CA GLY A 175 -4.67 -24.77 8.13
C GLY A 175 -4.39 -23.70 7.07
N ALA A 176 -4.60 -22.41 7.36
CA ALA A 176 -4.38 -21.34 6.40
C ALA A 176 -2.88 -21.09 6.14
N VAL A 177 -2.30 -21.96 5.32
CA VAL A 177 -0.87 -21.96 4.96
C VAL A 177 -0.54 -20.91 3.88
N VAL A 178 -1.52 -20.16 3.37
CA VAL A 178 -1.39 -19.30 2.18
C VAL A 178 -1.41 -17.80 2.48
N LEU A 179 -1.28 -17.41 3.74
CA LEU A 179 -1.39 -16.01 4.19
C LEU A 179 -0.37 -15.10 3.49
N GLY A 180 0.89 -15.55 3.42
CA GLY A 180 1.96 -14.81 2.79
C GLY A 180 1.76 -14.63 1.28
N LEU A 181 1.19 -15.63 0.60
CA LEU A 181 0.88 -15.55 -0.83
C LEU A 181 -0.20 -14.48 -1.09
N PHE A 182 -1.28 -14.48 -0.30
CA PHE A 182 -2.35 -13.47 -0.45
C PHE A 182 -1.83 -12.05 -0.19
N GLU A 183 -0.98 -11.86 0.81
CA GLU A 183 -0.41 -10.55 1.09
C GLU A 183 0.47 -10.05 -0.05
N ARG A 184 1.31 -10.92 -0.65
CA ARG A 184 2.15 -10.56 -1.80
C ARG A 184 1.35 -10.21 -3.04
N ILE A 185 0.33 -11.01 -3.36
CA ILE A 185 -0.60 -10.69 -4.46
C ILE A 185 -1.29 -9.36 -4.19
N LEU A 186 -1.75 -9.13 -2.96
CA LEU A 186 -2.38 -7.88 -2.57
C LEU A 186 -1.45 -6.70 -2.74
N PHE A 187 -0.21 -6.74 -2.21
CA PHE A 187 0.76 -5.67 -2.39
C PHE A 187 1.09 -5.40 -3.87
N ALA A 188 1.26 -6.44 -4.68
CA ALA A 188 1.46 -6.28 -6.12
C ALA A 188 0.29 -5.54 -6.78
N LEU A 189 -0.95 -5.90 -6.45
CA LEU A 189 -2.15 -5.23 -6.96
C LEU A 189 -2.25 -3.78 -6.47
N LEU A 190 -1.87 -3.49 -5.21
CA LEU A 190 -1.87 -2.14 -4.65
C LEU A 190 -0.83 -1.24 -5.34
N TYR A 191 0.37 -1.75 -5.61
CA TYR A 191 1.37 -1.04 -6.43
C TYR A 191 0.85 -0.78 -7.85
N CYS A 192 0.28 -1.80 -8.51
CA CYS A 192 -0.34 -1.63 -9.82
C CYS A 192 -1.46 -0.58 -9.80
N LEU A 193 -2.25 -0.54 -8.73
CA LEU A 193 -3.30 0.47 -8.54
C LEU A 193 -2.71 1.87 -8.42
N LEU A 194 -1.66 2.08 -7.60
CA LEU A 194 -1.01 3.37 -7.44
C LEU A 194 -0.39 3.86 -8.77
N PHE A 195 0.30 2.99 -9.50
CA PHE A 195 0.83 3.33 -10.83
C PHE A 195 -0.29 3.60 -11.86
N ALA A 196 -1.40 2.87 -11.80
CA ALA A 196 -2.55 3.11 -12.67
C ALA A 196 -3.20 4.49 -12.38
N VAL A 197 -3.30 4.87 -11.10
CA VAL A 197 -3.79 6.20 -10.70
C VAL A 197 -2.82 7.28 -11.17
N ALA A 198 -1.50 7.13 -10.95
CA ALA A 198 -0.49 8.07 -11.41
C ALA A 198 -0.55 8.27 -12.94
N SER A 199 -0.65 7.17 -13.69
CA SER A 199 -0.78 7.20 -15.15
C SER A 199 -2.07 7.89 -15.62
N ALA A 200 -3.16 7.72 -14.87
CA ALA A 200 -4.44 8.36 -15.20
C ALA A 200 -4.41 9.87 -14.94
N VAL A 201 -3.73 10.31 -13.88
CA VAL A 201 -3.48 11.74 -13.59
C VAL A 201 -2.63 12.37 -14.70
N LEU A 202 -1.52 11.71 -15.07
CA LEU A 202 -0.63 12.19 -16.13
C LEU A 202 -1.37 12.40 -17.46
N ARG A 203 -2.19 11.43 -17.88
CA ARG A 203 -3.00 11.55 -19.11
C ARG A 203 -3.97 12.73 -19.05
N ARG A 204 -4.54 13.00 -17.89
CA ARG A 204 -5.45 14.14 -17.70
C ARG A 204 -4.73 15.48 -17.81
N GLU A 205 -3.52 15.60 -17.25
CA GLU A 205 -2.70 16.81 -17.33
C GLU A 205 -2.22 17.13 -18.76
N VAL A 206 -1.98 16.08 -19.58
CA VAL A 206 -1.57 16.23 -20.99
C VAL A 206 -2.76 16.63 -21.88
N SER A 207 -3.98 16.32 -21.48
CA SER A 207 -5.22 16.56 -22.27
C SER A 207 -5.90 17.89 -21.91
N SER A 208 -5.44 18.60 -20.87
CA SER A 208 -5.97 19.91 -20.40
C SER A 208 -5.13 21.06 -20.91
#